data_dd7c4414255b815275b9b5a80ca0068f
#
_entry.id   dd7c4414255b815275b9b5a80ca0068f
#
_cell.length_a   1.000
_cell.length_b   1.000
_cell.length_c   1.000
_cell.angle_alpha   90.00
_cell.angle_beta   90.00
_cell.angle_gamma   90.00
#
_symmetry.space_group_name_H-M   'P 1'
#
loop_
_entity.id
_entity.type
_entity.pdbx_description
1 polymer ?
#
loop_
_entity_poly.entity_id
_entity_poly.type
_entity_poly.pdbx_seq_one_letter_code
_entity_poly.pdbx_strand_id
1 'polypeptide(L)'
;VSMVIDDKQYEFKGYVDSGNSLKEPVSGKPVVLLDRKGAQRLPFKPAELGDRYRVIPYKAVGVECGYLEGIRADRIVFEEKISEGAWVAFYDGVFGDFEVLINKDFLEGGLLKNV
;
A
#
# COMPACT_ATOMS: atom_id res chain seq x y z
N VAL A 1 -6.24 9.09 -1.32
CA VAL A 1 -6.26 7.67 -0.95
C VAL A 1 -6.76 7.53 0.47
N SER A 2 -7.79 6.72 0.65
CA SER A 2 -8.29 6.37 1.97
C SER A 2 -7.83 4.96 2.32
N MET A 3 -7.27 4.80 3.50
CA MET A 3 -6.93 3.47 4.03
C MET A 3 -7.74 3.23 5.29
N VAL A 4 -8.42 2.10 5.37
CA VAL A 4 -9.14 1.69 6.57
C VAL A 4 -8.36 0.56 7.23
N ILE A 5 -7.93 0.81 8.46
CA ILE A 5 -7.13 -0.12 9.26
C ILE A 5 -7.74 -0.14 10.67
N ASP A 6 -8.20 -1.31 11.11
CA ASP A 6 -8.87 -1.48 12.42
C ASP A 6 -10.05 -0.51 12.60
N ASP A 7 -10.90 -0.41 11.59
CA ASP A 7 -12.09 0.45 11.56
C ASP A 7 -11.80 1.95 11.62
N LYS A 8 -10.54 2.35 11.51
CA LYS A 8 -10.15 3.75 11.44
C LYS A 8 -9.71 4.09 10.03
N GLN A 9 -10.11 5.28 9.58
CA GLN A 9 -9.82 5.76 8.24
C GLN A 9 -8.68 6.77 8.27
N TYR A 10 -7.72 6.58 7.37
CA TYR A 10 -6.57 7.47 7.21
C TYR A 10 -6.54 7.98 5.78
N GLU A 11 -6.36 9.28 5.62
CA GLU A 11 -6.32 9.91 4.29
C GLU A 11 -4.91 10.30 3.92
N PHE A 12 -4.52 9.98 2.69
CA PHE A 12 -3.21 10.30 2.15
C PHE A 12 -3.33 10.81 0.74
N LYS A 13 -2.37 11.63 0.33
CA LYS A 13 -2.26 12.07 -1.06
C LYS A 13 -1.54 10.99 -1.86
N GLY A 14 -2.18 10.52 -2.92
CA GLY A 14 -1.66 9.43 -3.75
C GLY A 14 -1.26 9.87 -5.15
N TYR A 15 -0.35 9.10 -5.74
CA TYR A 15 0.08 9.26 -7.11
C TYR A 15 0.08 7.88 -7.78
N VAL A 16 -0.43 7.79 -9.00
CA VAL A 16 -0.47 6.54 -9.76
C VAL A 16 0.85 6.35 -10.48
N ASP A 17 1.51 5.24 -10.20
CA ASP A 17 2.74 4.85 -10.88
C ASP A 17 2.46 3.63 -11.77
N SER A 18 2.36 3.85 -13.07
CA SER A 18 2.06 2.79 -14.03
C SER A 18 3.18 1.75 -14.14
N GLY A 19 4.38 2.11 -13.69
CA GLY A 19 5.52 1.18 -13.67
C GLY A 19 5.55 0.26 -12.46
N ASN A 20 4.74 0.55 -11.45
CA ASN A 20 4.68 -0.26 -10.24
C ASN A 20 3.71 -1.43 -10.42
N SER A 21 4.22 -2.66 -10.29
CA SER A 21 3.40 -3.87 -10.36
C SER A 21 3.66 -4.79 -9.17
N LEU A 22 4.08 -4.21 -8.04
CA LEU A 22 4.40 -4.96 -6.84
C LEU A 22 3.18 -5.69 -6.30
N LYS A 23 3.34 -6.97 -5.99
CA LYS A 23 2.28 -7.81 -5.43
C LYS A 23 2.78 -8.54 -4.19
N GLU A 24 1.88 -8.76 -3.25
CA GLU A 24 2.16 -9.62 -2.11
C GLU A 24 2.08 -11.07 -2.59
N PRO A 25 3.16 -11.89 -2.43
CA PRO A 25 3.26 -13.16 -3.14
C PRO A 25 2.25 -14.22 -2.71
N VAL A 26 1.80 -14.21 -1.47
CA VAL A 26 0.86 -15.23 -0.98
C VAL A 26 -0.56 -14.97 -1.49
N SER A 27 -1.03 -13.74 -1.37
CA SER A 27 -2.38 -13.37 -1.79
C SER A 27 -2.48 -13.00 -3.27
N GLY A 28 -1.37 -12.62 -3.89
CA GLY A 28 -1.37 -12.09 -5.25
C GLY A 28 -1.97 -10.71 -5.37
N LYS A 29 -2.30 -10.06 -4.25
CA LYS A 29 -2.93 -8.75 -4.26
C LYS A 29 -1.92 -7.63 -4.51
N PRO A 30 -2.35 -6.53 -5.12
CA PRO A 30 -1.47 -5.40 -5.37
C PRO A 30 -1.02 -4.75 -4.07
N VAL A 31 0.18 -4.18 -4.11
CA VAL A 31 0.78 -3.50 -2.97
C VAL A 31 0.92 -2.03 -3.32
N VAL A 32 0.43 -1.15 -2.45
CA VAL A 32 0.69 0.29 -2.55
C VAL A 32 1.85 0.63 -1.63
N LEU A 33 2.62 1.66 -2.00
CA LEU A 33 3.75 2.11 -1.19
C LEU A 33 3.37 3.35 -0.40
N LEU A 34 3.62 3.33 0.91
CA LEU A 34 3.42 4.47 1.80
C LEU A 34 4.80 4.95 2.24
N ASP A 35 5.08 6.24 2.04
CA ASP A 35 6.38 6.78 2.39
C ASP A 35 6.52 7.01 3.90
N ARG A 36 7.73 7.39 4.34
CA ARG A 36 8.02 7.61 5.76
C ARG A 36 7.15 8.71 6.35
N LYS A 37 6.89 9.77 5.59
CA LYS A 37 6.06 10.88 6.05
C LYS A 37 4.63 10.43 6.33
N GLY A 38 4.06 9.62 5.43
CA GLY A 38 2.73 9.05 5.63
C GLY A 38 2.69 8.04 6.79
N ALA A 39 3.71 7.20 6.90
CA ALA A 39 3.79 6.21 7.97
C ALA A 39 3.83 6.85 9.34
N GLN A 40 4.45 8.01 9.49
CA GLN A 40 4.52 8.72 10.76
C GLN A 40 3.15 9.21 11.26
N ARG A 41 2.18 9.29 10.37
CA ARG A 41 0.81 9.67 10.74
C ARG A 41 -0.01 8.51 11.30
N LEU A 42 0.48 7.28 11.16
CA LEU A 42 -0.20 6.11 11.72
C LEU A 42 0.16 5.96 13.21
N PRO A 43 -0.83 5.63 14.07
CA PRO A 43 -0.61 5.54 15.52
C PRO A 43 0.00 4.20 15.96
N PHE A 44 0.53 3.42 15.03
CA PHE A 44 1.11 2.10 15.32
C PHE A 44 2.31 1.85 14.41
N LYS A 45 3.12 0.87 14.80
CA LYS A 45 4.20 0.35 13.95
C LYS A 45 3.70 -0.89 13.21
N PRO A 46 4.24 -1.18 12.00
CA PRO A 46 3.75 -2.31 11.21
C PRO A 46 3.72 -3.65 11.96
N ALA A 47 4.77 -3.96 12.71
CA ALA A 47 4.88 -5.23 13.42
C ALA A 47 3.82 -5.42 14.51
N GLU A 48 3.17 -4.34 14.96
CA GLU A 48 2.13 -4.42 15.98
C GLU A 48 0.84 -5.03 15.46
N LEU A 49 0.69 -5.17 14.14
CA LEU A 49 -0.54 -5.69 13.54
C LEU A 49 -0.59 -7.23 13.45
N GLY A 50 0.37 -7.92 14.04
CA GLY A 50 0.34 -9.37 14.18
C GLY A 50 0.30 -10.10 12.83
N ASP A 51 -0.74 -10.90 12.60
CA ASP A 51 -0.88 -11.70 11.38
C ASP A 51 -1.16 -10.88 10.13
N ARG A 52 -1.44 -9.60 10.27
CA ARG A 52 -1.57 -8.66 9.14
C ARG A 52 -0.25 -8.00 8.75
N TYR A 53 0.82 -8.32 9.46
CA TYR A 53 2.17 -7.85 9.15
C TYR A 53 2.86 -8.87 8.26
N ARG A 54 3.56 -8.40 7.23
CA ARG A 54 4.39 -9.23 6.37
C ARG A 54 5.62 -8.48 5.93
N VAL A 55 6.68 -9.25 5.63
CA VAL A 55 7.82 -8.74 4.90
C VAL A 55 7.56 -9.04 3.43
N ILE A 56 7.52 -7.99 2.60
CA ILE A 56 7.16 -8.11 1.20
C ILE A 56 8.43 -7.97 0.36
N PRO A 57 8.78 -9.00 -0.42
CA PRO A 57 9.94 -8.91 -1.31
C PRO A 57 9.64 -7.97 -2.47
N TYR A 58 10.62 -7.18 -2.88
CA TYR A 58 10.51 -6.36 -4.06
C TYR A 58 11.78 -6.47 -4.89
N LYS A 59 11.63 -6.19 -6.17
CA LYS A 59 12.73 -6.20 -7.13
C LYS A 59 12.65 -4.95 -7.98
N ALA A 60 13.75 -4.23 -8.08
CA ALA A 60 13.85 -3.05 -8.94
C ALA A 60 14.90 -3.29 -10.00
N VAL A 61 14.75 -2.63 -11.15
CA VAL A 61 15.70 -2.74 -12.26
C VAL A 61 17.08 -2.27 -11.80
N GLY A 62 18.09 -3.12 -12.00
CA GLY A 62 19.47 -2.79 -11.67
C GLY A 62 19.82 -2.89 -10.20
N VAL A 63 18.92 -3.36 -9.37
CA VAL A 63 19.13 -3.50 -7.92
C VAL A 63 18.78 -4.92 -7.50
N GLU A 64 19.50 -5.44 -6.53
CA GLU A 64 19.19 -6.75 -5.95
C GLU A 64 17.82 -6.72 -5.26
N CYS A 65 17.24 -7.90 -5.07
CA CYS A 65 15.99 -8.04 -4.35
C CYS A 65 16.11 -7.49 -2.94
N GLY A 66 15.14 -6.70 -2.55
CA GLY A 66 15.03 -6.17 -1.20
C GLY A 66 13.72 -6.60 -0.56
N TYR A 67 13.52 -6.15 0.67
CA TYR A 67 12.33 -6.45 1.44
C TYR A 67 11.78 -5.17 2.04
N LEU A 68 10.45 -5.05 2.03
CA LEU A 68 9.75 -3.95 2.68
C LEU A 68 8.81 -4.52 3.73
N GLU A 69 8.70 -3.84 4.86
CA GLU A 69 7.66 -4.17 5.81
C GLU A 69 6.31 -3.77 5.22
N GLY A 70 5.32 -4.62 5.42
CA GLY A 70 3.98 -4.36 4.91
C GLY A 70 2.90 -4.76 5.89
N ILE A 71 1.74 -4.16 5.72
CA ILE A 71 0.55 -4.51 6.49
C ILE A 71 -0.62 -4.69 5.53
N ARG A 72 -1.57 -5.55 5.92
CA ARG A 72 -2.82 -5.69 5.19
C ARG A 72 -3.84 -4.70 5.75
N ALA A 73 -4.27 -3.78 4.93
CA ALA A 73 -5.37 -2.88 5.27
C ALA A 73 -6.71 -3.61 5.12
N ASP A 74 -7.72 -3.19 5.86
CA ASP A 74 -9.07 -3.71 5.67
C ASP A 74 -9.57 -3.35 4.28
N ARG A 75 -9.34 -2.11 3.87
CA ARG A 75 -9.57 -1.69 2.50
C ARG A 75 -8.79 -0.42 2.18
N ILE A 76 -8.54 -0.25 0.90
CA ILE A 76 -7.92 0.96 0.35
C ILE A 76 -8.85 1.48 -0.73
N VAL A 77 -9.16 2.76 -0.68
CA VAL A 77 -10.03 3.44 -1.65
C VAL A 77 -9.24 4.52 -2.35
N PHE A 78 -9.24 4.48 -3.66
CA PHE A 78 -8.65 5.52 -4.49
C PHE A 78 -9.61 5.86 -5.61
N GLU A 79 -10.07 7.11 -5.64
CA GLU A 79 -11.11 7.56 -6.57
C GLU A 79 -12.35 6.69 -6.41
N GLU A 80 -12.76 5.96 -7.46
CA GLU A 80 -13.94 5.11 -7.42
C GLU A 80 -13.59 3.63 -7.22
N LYS A 81 -12.31 3.31 -7.00
CA LYS A 81 -11.84 1.94 -6.83
C LYS A 81 -11.67 1.59 -5.36
N ILE A 82 -12.12 0.40 -5.01
CA ILE A 82 -11.97 -0.16 -3.66
C ILE A 82 -11.23 -1.47 -3.78
N SER A 83 -10.18 -1.65 -2.97
CA SER A 83 -9.48 -2.92 -2.86
C SER A 83 -9.53 -3.37 -1.40
N GLU A 84 -10.18 -4.49 -1.14
CA GLU A 84 -10.27 -5.06 0.20
C GLU A 84 -9.09 -5.99 0.44
N GLY A 85 -8.52 -5.88 1.64
CA GLY A 85 -7.37 -6.71 2.00
C GLY A 85 -6.11 -6.39 1.22
N ALA A 86 -6.01 -5.17 0.68
CA ALA A 86 -4.82 -4.75 -0.05
C ALA A 86 -3.65 -4.49 0.89
N TRP A 87 -2.45 -4.66 0.37
CA TRP A 87 -1.24 -4.52 1.16
C TRP A 87 -0.64 -3.14 1.01
N VAL A 88 -0.15 -2.61 2.13
CA VAL A 88 0.58 -1.35 2.21
C VAL A 88 2.00 -1.66 2.61
N ALA A 89 2.97 -1.36 1.75
CA ALA A 89 4.38 -1.52 2.05
C ALA A 89 4.98 -0.17 2.44
N PHE A 90 5.87 -0.19 3.41
CA PHE A 90 6.45 1.03 3.98
C PHE A 90 7.79 1.30 3.31
N TYR A 91 7.85 2.40 2.58
CA TYR A 91 9.06 2.87 1.91
C TYR A 91 9.83 3.81 2.84
N ASP A 92 11.10 3.51 3.06
CA ASP A 92 11.95 4.32 3.94
C ASP A 92 12.55 5.50 3.18
N GLY A 93 11.70 6.42 2.83
CA GLY A 93 12.05 7.64 2.11
C GLY A 93 10.84 8.54 2.01
N VAL A 94 11.01 9.66 1.34
CA VAL A 94 9.95 10.65 1.15
C VAL A 94 9.78 10.87 -0.35
N PHE A 95 8.53 10.76 -0.83
CA PHE A 95 8.23 10.93 -2.25
C PHE A 95 8.20 12.39 -2.71
N GLY A 96 7.97 13.32 -1.78
CA GLY A 96 7.83 14.73 -2.11
C GLY A 96 6.47 15.24 -1.67
N ASP A 97 5.64 15.66 -2.60
CA ASP A 97 4.33 16.26 -2.31
C ASP A 97 3.19 15.25 -2.29
N PHE A 98 3.49 13.95 -2.31
CA PHE A 98 2.51 12.89 -2.09
C PHE A 98 3.11 11.84 -1.15
N GLU A 99 2.26 10.93 -0.65
CA GLU A 99 2.64 9.97 0.39
C GLU A 99 2.46 8.51 -0.04
N VAL A 100 1.61 8.26 -1.04
CA VAL A 100 1.27 6.91 -1.47
C VAL A 100 1.49 6.77 -2.97
N LEU A 101 2.20 5.72 -3.38
CA LEU A 101 2.28 5.30 -4.77
C LEU A 101 1.26 4.20 -5.01
N ILE A 102 0.32 4.46 -5.92
CA ILE A 102 -0.74 3.53 -6.27
C ILE A 102 -0.27 2.62 -7.39
N ASN A 103 -0.43 1.33 -7.18
CA ASN A 103 -0.12 0.29 -8.15
C ASN A 103 -1.14 0.31 -9.28
N LYS A 104 -0.69 0.15 -10.53
CA LYS A 104 -1.60 0.09 -11.68
C LYS A 104 -2.59 -1.07 -11.57
N ASP A 105 -2.17 -2.19 -11.01
CA ASP A 105 -3.04 -3.36 -10.84
C ASP A 105 -4.16 -3.11 -9.83
N PHE A 106 -3.94 -2.19 -8.89
CA PHE A 106 -4.98 -1.74 -8.00
C PHE A 106 -6.15 -1.12 -8.78
N LEU A 107 -5.85 -0.30 -9.78
CA LEU A 107 -6.87 0.35 -10.59
C LEU A 107 -7.62 -0.65 -11.48
N GLU A 108 -6.93 -1.66 -11.98
CA GLU A 108 -7.53 -2.67 -12.85
C GLU A 108 -8.31 -3.73 -12.08
N GLY A 109 -7.80 -4.14 -10.91
CA GLY A 109 -8.37 -5.19 -10.09
C GLY A 109 -9.31 -4.73 -8.99
N GLY A 110 -9.42 -3.43 -8.77
CA GLY A 110 -10.27 -2.88 -7.71
C GLY A 110 -11.73 -2.88 -8.07
N LEU A 111 -12.59 -3.01 -7.08
CA LEU A 111 -14.04 -2.92 -7.26
C LEU A 111 -14.45 -1.46 -7.46
N LEU A 112 -15.50 -1.25 -8.27
CA LEU A 112 -16.08 0.08 -8.40
C LEU A 112 -16.83 0.44 -7.12
N LYS A 113 -16.64 1.65 -6.65
CA LYS A 113 -17.20 2.13 -5.38
C LYS A 113 -18.72 2.10 -5.35
N ASN A 114 -19.36 2.30 -6.49
CA ASN A 114 -20.81 2.42 -6.60
C ASN A 114 -21.46 1.24 -7.31
N VAL A 115 -20.87 0.10 -7.24
CA VAL A 115 -21.43 -1.14 -7.80
C VAL A 115 -22.26 -1.86 -6.77
#